data_a5f46d080daaaae6af7ab33be70689a1
#
_entry.id   a5f46d080daaaae6af7ab33be70689a1
#
_cell.length_a   1.000
_cell.length_b   1.000
_cell.length_c   1.000
_cell.angle_alpha   90.00
_cell.angle_beta   90.00
_cell.angle_gamma   90.00
#
_symmetry.space_group_name_H-M   'P 1'
#
loop_
_entity.id
_entity.type
_entity.pdbx_description
1 polymer ?
#
loop_
_entity_poly.entity_id
_entity_poly.type
_entity_poly.pdbx_seq_one_letter_code
_entity_poly.pdbx_strand_id
1 'polypeptide(L)'
;CGGSVRSARGAKDNMYIVAGAAAHSSFKKTQLLNRLASMSSVQSFDSQWVYLFDQALNEQQHQSALQLLNDGQSFELRQAASDEIQILVTPRVGTISPWSSKATDIFQNCNTPIHRLERGLLFTLKGVKEISNEVKLALHDRMTESVFAQIDDAKALFSETAPKPLNSIDILGQGKEALVKANNEFGFALSDEEIDYLVAAFTKLARNPNDIELMMFAQANSEHCRHKMFDADCTIDG
;
A
#
# COMPACT_ATOMS: atom_id res chain seq x y z
N CYS A 1 38.67 -5.65 -13.21
CA CYS A 1 38.14 -4.71 -12.20
C CYS A 1 36.81 -5.25 -11.75
N GLY A 2 36.83 -6.03 -10.65
CA GLY A 2 35.64 -6.68 -10.08
C GLY A 2 34.88 -5.71 -9.21
N GLY A 3 33.69 -5.29 -9.65
CA GLY A 3 32.72 -4.59 -8.82
C GLY A 3 31.97 -5.59 -7.94
N SER A 4 32.34 -5.66 -6.67
CA SER A 4 31.61 -6.40 -5.65
C SER A 4 30.21 -5.79 -5.49
N VAL A 5 29.19 -6.52 -5.93
CA VAL A 5 27.81 -6.27 -5.55
C VAL A 5 27.69 -6.54 -4.06
N ARG A 6 27.73 -5.51 -3.23
CA ARG A 6 27.43 -5.62 -1.81
C ARG A 6 25.97 -6.00 -1.66
N SER A 7 25.74 -7.24 -1.28
CA SER A 7 24.47 -7.76 -0.78
C SER A 7 23.92 -6.82 0.29
N ALA A 8 22.77 -6.23 0.03
CA ALA A 8 21.98 -5.47 1.02
C ALA A 8 21.32 -6.44 2.01
N ARG A 9 22.12 -7.08 2.85
CA ARG A 9 21.68 -7.76 4.07
C ARG A 9 22.10 -6.89 5.24
N GLY A 10 21.16 -6.18 5.89
CA GLY A 10 21.48 -5.53 7.14
C GLY A 10 20.72 -4.25 7.51
N ALA A 11 19.47 -4.03 7.06
CA ALA A 11 18.71 -2.86 7.49
C ALA A 11 17.28 -3.18 7.97
N LYS A 12 16.88 -4.44 8.08
CA LYS A 12 15.45 -4.80 8.31
C LYS A 12 15.06 -5.02 9.78
N ASP A 13 15.97 -4.89 10.73
CA ASP A 13 15.68 -5.20 12.14
C ASP A 13 15.45 -3.97 13.04
N ASN A 14 15.62 -2.75 12.56
CA ASN A 14 15.60 -1.54 13.36
C ASN A 14 14.47 -0.57 13.01
N MET A 15 13.22 -1.05 12.98
CA MET A 15 12.08 -0.14 12.95
C MET A 15 12.07 0.70 14.24
N TYR A 16 11.98 2.03 14.11
CA TYR A 16 11.89 2.94 15.24
C TYR A 16 10.48 3.51 15.33
N ILE A 17 9.97 3.65 16.55
CA ILE A 17 8.60 4.09 16.80
C ILE A 17 8.61 5.37 17.61
N VAL A 18 7.90 6.40 17.12
CA VAL A 18 7.59 7.60 17.86
C VAL A 18 6.10 7.61 18.15
N ALA A 19 5.73 7.66 19.42
CA ALA A 19 4.34 7.79 19.83
C ALA A 19 3.83 9.20 19.57
N GLY A 20 2.58 9.31 19.11
CA GLY A 20 1.90 10.58 18.90
C GLY A 20 0.76 10.78 19.89
N ALA A 21 -0.01 11.83 19.68
CA ALA A 21 -1.19 12.17 20.47
C ALA A 21 -2.34 11.17 20.29
N ALA A 22 -3.38 11.30 21.12
CA ALA A 22 -4.64 10.58 20.95
C ALA A 22 -5.24 10.90 19.56
N ALA A 23 -5.65 9.84 18.83
CA ALA A 23 -6.05 9.98 17.43
C ALA A 23 -7.51 10.37 17.25
N HIS A 24 -8.38 9.97 18.16
CA HIS A 24 -9.81 10.25 18.05
C HIS A 24 -10.26 11.28 19.10
N SER A 25 -11.07 12.25 18.66
CA SER A 25 -11.78 13.14 19.55
C SER A 25 -12.82 12.35 20.39
N SER A 26 -13.29 12.92 21.50
CA SER A 26 -14.32 12.32 22.34
C SER A 26 -15.58 11.94 21.54
N PHE A 27 -16.01 12.79 20.62
CA PHE A 27 -17.17 12.53 19.75
C PHE A 27 -16.95 11.30 18.84
N LYS A 28 -15.82 11.25 18.14
CA LYS A 28 -15.48 10.10 17.29
C LYS A 28 -15.30 8.81 18.09
N LYS A 29 -14.71 8.89 19.30
CA LYS A 29 -14.62 7.76 20.20
C LYS A 29 -16.00 7.20 20.55
N THR A 30 -16.95 8.07 20.92
CA THR A 30 -18.32 7.65 21.27
C THR A 30 -19.03 6.99 20.09
N GLN A 31 -18.93 7.57 18.89
CA GLN A 31 -19.53 6.97 17.67
C GLN A 31 -18.97 5.58 17.38
N LEU A 32 -17.64 5.46 17.39
CA LEU A 32 -16.97 4.19 17.08
C LEU A 32 -17.25 3.15 18.17
N LEU A 33 -17.24 3.56 19.44
CA LEU A 33 -17.58 2.67 20.56
C LEU A 33 -19.00 2.12 20.45
N ASN A 34 -19.99 2.93 20.14
CA ASN A 34 -21.36 2.49 19.91
C ASN A 34 -21.45 1.46 18.78
N ARG A 35 -20.70 1.67 17.71
CA ARG A 35 -20.62 0.71 16.61
C ARG A 35 -19.96 -0.60 17.05
N LEU A 36 -18.85 -0.55 17.77
CA LEU A 36 -18.15 -1.74 18.28
C LEU A 36 -18.99 -2.51 19.28
N ALA A 37 -19.67 -1.83 20.22
CA ALA A 37 -20.52 -2.44 21.22
C ALA A 37 -21.75 -3.15 20.64
N SER A 38 -22.22 -2.74 19.45
CA SER A 38 -23.34 -3.43 18.78
C SER A 38 -22.95 -4.78 18.16
N MET A 39 -21.65 -5.05 17.97
CA MET A 39 -21.14 -6.26 17.28
C MET A 39 -20.13 -7.06 18.12
N SER A 40 -19.77 -6.57 19.31
CA SER A 40 -18.77 -7.21 20.15
C SER A 40 -18.94 -6.83 21.61
N SER A 41 -18.16 -7.46 22.51
CA SER A 41 -18.12 -7.13 23.95
C SER A 41 -17.16 -5.99 24.31
N VAL A 42 -16.73 -5.18 23.35
CA VAL A 42 -15.85 -4.01 23.59
C VAL A 42 -16.55 -3.04 24.53
N GLN A 43 -15.94 -2.79 25.69
CA GLN A 43 -16.46 -1.87 26.71
C GLN A 43 -15.91 -0.46 26.55
N SER A 44 -14.63 -0.37 26.17
CA SER A 44 -13.97 0.90 25.90
C SER A 44 -12.78 0.69 24.96
N PHE A 45 -12.30 1.75 24.35
CA PHE A 45 -11.06 1.74 23.60
C PHE A 45 -10.32 3.07 23.71
N ASP A 46 -9.01 3.01 23.52
CA ASP A 46 -8.17 4.14 23.24
C ASP A 46 -7.53 4.02 21.87
N SER A 47 -7.14 5.16 21.30
CA SER A 47 -6.47 5.21 20.02
C SER A 47 -5.38 6.26 20.05
N GLN A 48 -4.21 5.89 19.59
CA GLN A 48 -3.01 6.72 19.59
C GLN A 48 -2.36 6.69 18.20
N TRP A 49 -1.93 7.84 17.70
CA TRP A 49 -1.07 7.89 16.55
C TRP A 49 0.29 7.28 16.87
N VAL A 50 0.83 6.50 15.95
CA VAL A 50 2.19 5.99 16.01
C VAL A 50 2.87 6.27 14.69
N TYR A 51 4.12 6.68 14.76
CA TYR A 51 4.95 7.00 13.61
C TYR A 51 6.07 5.98 13.53
N LEU A 52 6.14 5.29 12.40
CA LEU A 52 7.00 4.15 12.16
C LEU A 52 8.10 4.57 11.18
N PHE A 53 9.35 4.47 11.58
CA PHE A 53 10.51 4.79 10.77
C PHE A 53 11.21 3.52 10.32
N ASP A 54 11.60 3.49 9.05
CA ASP A 54 12.35 2.38 8.42
C ASP A 54 13.84 2.39 8.80
N GLN A 55 14.17 2.95 9.94
CA GLN A 55 15.53 3.02 10.47
C GLN A 55 15.52 3.38 11.94
N ALA A 56 16.62 3.05 12.65
CA ALA A 56 16.87 3.63 13.95
C ALA A 56 17.13 5.14 13.82
N LEU A 57 16.64 5.92 14.76
CA LEU A 57 16.89 7.36 14.85
C LEU A 57 17.99 7.63 15.85
N ASN A 58 18.92 8.53 15.50
CA ASN A 58 19.83 9.11 16.47
C ASN A 58 19.10 10.20 17.28
N GLU A 59 19.73 10.74 18.32
CA GLU A 59 19.12 11.72 19.22
C GLU A 59 18.65 12.97 18.48
N GLN A 60 19.44 13.50 17.55
CA GLN A 60 19.08 14.68 16.76
C GLN A 60 17.86 14.40 15.87
N GLN A 61 17.83 13.25 15.19
CA GLN A 61 16.70 12.83 14.37
C GLN A 61 15.45 12.60 15.22
N HIS A 62 15.60 12.05 16.43
CA HIS A 62 14.48 11.87 17.35
C HIS A 62 13.89 13.22 17.78
N GLN A 63 14.73 14.20 18.17
CA GLN A 63 14.26 15.54 18.52
C GLN A 63 13.57 16.24 17.35
N SER A 64 14.11 16.11 16.14
CA SER A 64 13.46 16.61 14.93
C SER A 64 12.10 15.92 14.69
N ALA A 65 12.01 14.61 14.94
CA ALA A 65 10.77 13.85 14.82
C ALA A 65 9.71 14.36 15.82
N LEU A 66 10.07 14.59 17.07
CA LEU A 66 9.17 15.18 18.05
C LEU A 66 8.69 16.57 17.62
N GLN A 67 9.59 17.41 17.13
CA GLN A 67 9.24 18.75 16.67
C GLN A 67 8.30 18.73 15.46
N LEU A 68 8.58 17.90 14.46
CA LEU A 68 7.82 17.89 13.21
C LEU A 68 6.48 17.14 13.31
N LEU A 69 6.39 16.12 14.18
CA LEU A 69 5.22 15.27 14.29
C LEU A 69 4.32 15.60 15.48
N ASN A 70 4.88 16.12 16.56
CA ASN A 70 4.22 16.27 17.85
C ASN A 70 4.36 17.68 18.44
N ASP A 71 4.75 18.69 17.66
CA ASP A 71 4.97 20.06 18.16
C ASP A 71 5.98 20.13 19.32
N GLY A 72 7.01 19.28 19.28
CA GLY A 72 8.01 19.15 20.33
C GLY A 72 7.56 18.36 21.57
N GLN A 73 6.34 17.84 21.59
CA GLN A 73 5.85 17.05 22.73
C GLN A 73 6.30 15.60 22.61
N SER A 74 6.68 15.00 23.73
CA SER A 74 6.96 13.58 23.84
C SER A 74 5.75 12.87 24.42
N PHE A 75 5.29 11.81 23.75
CA PHE A 75 4.23 10.92 24.22
C PHE A 75 4.80 9.54 24.49
N GLU A 76 4.29 8.90 25.55
CA GLU A 76 4.60 7.51 25.81
C GLU A 76 3.74 6.58 24.93
N LEU A 77 4.36 5.53 24.41
CA LEU A 77 3.63 4.50 23.67
C LEU A 77 2.71 3.76 24.64
N ARG A 78 1.42 3.80 24.38
CA ARG A 78 0.40 3.12 25.17
C ARG A 78 0.71 1.63 25.25
N GLN A 79 0.84 1.10 26.46
CA GLN A 79 0.98 -0.32 26.72
C GLN A 79 -0.41 -0.91 27.10
N ALA A 80 -0.70 -2.11 26.60
CA ALA A 80 -1.91 -2.81 26.99
C ALA A 80 -1.81 -3.31 28.43
N ALA A 81 -2.88 -3.16 29.19
CA ALA A 81 -3.06 -3.84 30.47
C ALA A 81 -3.40 -5.32 30.23
N SER A 82 -3.40 -6.14 31.30
CA SER A 82 -3.66 -7.58 31.20
C SER A 82 -5.06 -7.94 30.67
N ASP A 83 -6.01 -7.01 30.77
CA ASP A 83 -7.41 -7.14 30.31
C ASP A 83 -7.67 -6.36 29.00
N GLU A 84 -6.64 -5.90 28.35
CA GLU A 84 -6.70 -5.13 27.09
C GLU A 84 -5.99 -5.86 25.96
N ILE A 85 -6.46 -5.64 24.73
CA ILE A 85 -5.82 -6.11 23.49
C ILE A 85 -5.48 -4.91 22.62
N GLN A 86 -4.30 -4.94 22.03
CA GLN A 86 -3.88 -3.93 21.06
C GLN A 86 -3.93 -4.47 19.64
N ILE A 87 -4.25 -3.57 18.72
CA ILE A 87 -4.04 -3.75 17.29
C ILE A 87 -3.50 -2.47 16.67
N LEU A 88 -2.63 -2.63 15.71
CA LEU A 88 -2.09 -1.53 14.92
C LEU A 88 -2.71 -1.56 13.52
N VAL A 89 -3.35 -0.49 13.14
CA VAL A 89 -3.85 -0.23 11.78
C VAL A 89 -2.88 0.67 11.06
N THR A 90 -2.47 0.29 9.88
CA THR A 90 -1.48 1.01 9.06
C THR A 90 -1.93 1.09 7.61
N PRO A 91 -1.32 1.91 6.76
CA PRO A 91 -1.47 1.77 5.32
C PRO A 91 -1.15 0.35 4.86
N ARG A 92 -1.71 -0.03 3.72
CA ARG A 92 -1.58 -1.38 3.18
C ARG A 92 -0.11 -1.75 2.92
N VAL A 93 0.27 -2.95 3.36
CA VAL A 93 1.60 -3.53 3.08
C VAL A 93 1.85 -3.58 1.57
N GLY A 94 3.07 -3.24 1.16
CA GLY A 94 3.47 -3.19 -0.25
C GLY A 94 3.09 -1.90 -0.98
N THR A 95 2.52 -0.91 -0.26
CA THR A 95 2.22 0.42 -0.80
C THR A 95 2.95 1.51 0.01
N ILE A 96 3.18 2.66 -0.60
CA ILE A 96 3.64 3.88 0.08
C ILE A 96 2.46 4.82 0.15
N SER A 97 2.06 5.22 1.37
CA SER A 97 0.94 6.15 1.50
C SER A 97 1.29 7.55 0.99
N PRO A 98 0.32 8.33 0.47
CA PRO A 98 0.56 9.73 0.11
C PRO A 98 1.07 10.56 1.29
N TRP A 99 0.62 10.24 2.51
CA TRP A 99 1.12 10.88 3.73
C TRP A 99 2.61 10.58 3.95
N SER A 100 3.03 9.31 3.77
CA SER A 100 4.40 8.86 3.92
C SER A 100 5.35 9.60 2.98
N SER A 101 5.02 9.69 1.70
CA SER A 101 5.82 10.41 0.71
C SER A 101 6.02 11.87 1.14
N LYS A 102 4.93 12.55 1.52
CA LYS A 102 4.98 13.94 1.94
C LYS A 102 5.74 14.16 3.24
N ALA A 103 5.53 13.29 4.24
CA ALA A 103 6.22 13.37 5.51
C ALA A 103 7.74 13.14 5.32
N THR A 104 8.12 12.13 4.54
CA THR A 104 9.54 11.85 4.23
C THR A 104 10.20 13.04 3.54
N ASP A 105 9.55 13.68 2.57
CA ASP A 105 10.03 14.89 1.89
C ASP A 105 10.23 16.05 2.88
N ILE A 106 9.30 16.26 3.82
CA ILE A 106 9.41 17.30 4.83
C ILE A 106 10.64 17.08 5.70
N PHE A 107 10.87 15.85 6.16
CA PHE A 107 12.05 15.52 6.96
C PHE A 107 13.36 15.80 6.19
N GLN A 108 13.42 15.45 4.92
CA GLN A 108 14.57 15.74 4.06
C GLN A 108 14.79 17.25 3.91
N ASN A 109 13.73 18.01 3.66
CA ASN A 109 13.78 19.47 3.51
C ASN A 109 14.15 20.18 4.83
N CYS A 110 13.88 19.56 5.97
CA CYS A 110 14.29 20.03 7.30
C CYS A 110 15.69 19.55 7.71
N ASN A 111 16.52 19.11 6.77
CA ASN A 111 17.89 18.59 7.02
C ASN A 111 17.93 17.41 8.01
N THR A 112 16.88 16.62 8.06
CA THR A 112 16.78 15.39 8.87
C THR A 112 16.52 14.20 7.95
N PRO A 113 17.52 13.72 7.20
CA PRO A 113 17.32 12.68 6.22
C PRO A 113 16.90 11.36 6.89
N ILE A 114 15.81 10.81 6.42
CA ILE A 114 15.26 9.52 6.81
C ILE A 114 14.98 8.68 5.53
N HIS A 115 14.96 7.36 5.64
CA HIS A 115 14.63 6.51 4.50
C HIS A 115 13.14 6.59 4.18
N ARG A 116 12.32 6.23 5.15
CA ARG A 116 10.87 6.25 5.02
C ARG A 116 10.20 6.36 6.38
N LEU A 117 9.09 7.07 6.40
CA LEU A 117 8.23 7.25 7.56
C LEU A 117 6.81 6.90 7.18
N GLU A 118 6.15 6.06 7.97
CA GLU A 118 4.72 5.80 7.89
C GLU A 118 4.04 6.15 9.20
N ARG A 119 2.73 6.41 9.16
CA ARG A 119 1.94 6.54 10.38
C ARG A 119 0.93 5.40 10.47
N GLY A 120 0.71 4.95 11.70
CA GLY A 120 -0.30 3.98 12.04
C GLY A 120 -1.21 4.48 13.15
N LEU A 121 -2.26 3.74 13.40
CA LEU A 121 -3.23 3.99 14.44
C LEU A 121 -3.27 2.79 15.39
N LEU A 122 -2.74 2.99 16.59
CA LEU A 122 -2.73 1.97 17.63
C LEU A 122 -4.05 2.04 18.40
N PHE A 123 -4.86 1.00 18.31
CA PHE A 123 -6.05 0.81 19.15
C PHE A 123 -5.72 -0.07 20.34
N THR A 124 -6.20 0.32 21.52
CA THR A 124 -6.18 -0.49 22.74
C THR A 124 -7.62 -0.73 23.15
N LEU A 125 -8.07 -1.98 23.08
CA LEU A 125 -9.47 -2.39 23.30
C LEU A 125 -9.60 -3.12 24.64
N LYS A 126 -10.62 -2.78 25.39
CA LYS A 126 -10.96 -3.41 26.67
C LYS A 126 -12.29 -4.17 26.59
N GLY A 127 -12.40 -5.29 27.32
CA GLY A 127 -13.62 -6.09 27.40
C GLY A 127 -13.71 -7.20 26.36
N VAL A 128 -12.67 -7.40 25.55
CA VAL A 128 -12.58 -8.49 24.56
C VAL A 128 -11.37 -9.36 24.86
N LYS A 129 -11.52 -10.67 24.67
CA LYS A 129 -10.42 -11.64 24.78
C LYS A 129 -9.74 -11.93 23.43
N GLU A 130 -10.44 -11.68 22.35
CA GLU A 130 -9.99 -11.89 21.00
C GLU A 130 -10.64 -10.87 20.07
N ILE A 131 -9.94 -10.46 19.04
CA ILE A 131 -10.46 -9.49 18.06
C ILE A 131 -11.06 -10.25 16.89
N SER A 132 -12.39 -10.22 16.80
CA SER A 132 -13.14 -10.83 15.71
C SER A 132 -12.87 -10.11 14.38
N ASN A 133 -13.18 -10.78 13.26
CA ASN A 133 -13.10 -10.18 11.94
C ASN A 133 -14.02 -8.96 11.79
N GLU A 134 -15.17 -8.97 12.41
CA GLU A 134 -16.13 -7.86 12.42
C GLU A 134 -15.54 -6.62 13.10
N VAL A 135 -14.89 -6.78 14.25
CA VAL A 135 -14.18 -5.69 14.93
C VAL A 135 -13.03 -5.16 14.05
N LYS A 136 -12.24 -6.03 13.43
CA LYS A 136 -11.19 -5.60 12.50
C LYS A 136 -11.76 -4.77 11.35
N LEU A 137 -12.84 -5.25 10.72
CA LEU A 137 -13.52 -4.54 9.62
C LEU A 137 -14.15 -3.21 10.05
N ALA A 138 -14.51 -3.05 11.32
CA ALA A 138 -15.01 -1.80 11.86
C ALA A 138 -13.89 -0.77 12.10
N LEU A 139 -12.65 -1.23 12.32
CA LEU A 139 -11.51 -0.40 12.70
C LEU A 139 -10.58 -0.03 11.52
N HIS A 140 -10.68 -0.72 10.38
CA HIS A 140 -9.83 -0.46 9.22
C HIS A 140 -10.57 -0.59 7.90
N ASP A 141 -10.03 0.05 6.86
CA ASP A 141 -10.45 -0.12 5.47
C ASP A 141 -9.65 -1.26 4.82
N ARG A 142 -10.35 -2.34 4.42
CA ARG A 142 -9.76 -3.52 3.76
C ARG A 142 -8.98 -3.20 2.48
N MET A 143 -9.34 -2.13 1.79
CA MET A 143 -8.76 -1.80 0.48
C MET A 143 -7.44 -1.06 0.63
N THR A 144 -7.33 -0.21 1.64
CA THR A 144 -6.23 0.75 1.80
C THR A 144 -5.38 0.53 3.04
N GLU A 145 -5.82 -0.35 3.95
CA GLU A 145 -5.17 -0.54 5.25
C GLU A 145 -4.89 -2.01 5.55
N SER A 146 -3.94 -2.22 6.45
CA SER A 146 -3.55 -3.52 7.03
C SER A 146 -3.64 -3.46 8.55
N VAL A 147 -3.92 -4.60 9.18
CA VAL A 147 -4.05 -4.74 10.63
C VAL A 147 -2.98 -5.70 11.15
N PHE A 148 -2.25 -5.28 12.17
CA PHE A 148 -1.25 -6.07 12.86
C PHE A 148 -1.66 -6.31 14.32
N ALA A 149 -1.54 -7.55 14.77
CA ALA A 149 -1.77 -7.93 16.17
C ALA A 149 -0.59 -7.55 17.07
N GLN A 150 0.61 -7.47 16.50
CA GLN A 150 1.84 -7.04 17.19
C GLN A 150 2.43 -5.83 16.45
N ILE A 151 2.89 -4.84 17.20
CA ILE A 151 3.49 -3.63 16.61
C ILE A 151 4.74 -3.98 15.80
N ASP A 152 5.52 -4.96 16.27
CA ASP A 152 6.75 -5.38 15.60
C ASP A 152 6.51 -6.00 14.22
N ASP A 153 5.34 -6.58 13.97
CA ASP A 153 4.98 -7.14 12.66
C ASP A 153 4.83 -6.03 11.58
N ALA A 154 4.64 -4.78 12.01
CA ALA A 154 4.58 -3.64 11.10
C ALA A 154 5.89 -3.37 10.34
N LYS A 155 7.01 -4.03 10.69
CA LYS A 155 8.22 -4.08 9.86
C LYS A 155 7.94 -4.52 8.43
N ALA A 156 6.88 -5.29 8.22
CA ALA A 156 6.42 -5.70 6.90
C ALA A 156 6.05 -4.51 5.98
N LEU A 157 5.70 -3.34 6.53
CA LEU A 157 5.45 -2.13 5.75
C LEU A 157 6.65 -1.68 4.93
N PHE A 158 7.85 -1.94 5.44
CA PHE A 158 9.11 -1.52 4.87
C PHE A 158 9.81 -2.65 4.08
N SER A 159 9.12 -3.79 3.91
CA SER A 159 9.63 -4.86 3.08
C SER A 159 9.55 -4.47 1.60
N GLU A 160 10.68 -4.51 0.92
CA GLU A 160 10.72 -4.36 -0.53
C GLU A 160 10.45 -5.71 -1.18
N THR A 161 9.47 -5.76 -2.05
CA THR A 161 9.25 -6.91 -2.93
C THR A 161 9.99 -6.62 -4.23
N ALA A 162 10.86 -7.52 -4.64
CA ALA A 162 11.51 -7.39 -5.94
C ALA A 162 10.43 -7.32 -7.05
N PRO A 163 10.56 -6.39 -8.00
CA PRO A 163 9.62 -6.31 -9.10
C PRO A 163 9.63 -7.62 -9.89
N LYS A 164 8.47 -8.03 -10.38
CA LYS A 164 8.38 -9.18 -11.27
C LYS A 164 9.18 -8.87 -12.55
N PRO A 165 9.85 -9.87 -13.14
CA PRO A 165 10.52 -9.69 -14.41
C PRO A 165 9.49 -9.35 -15.50
N LEU A 166 9.90 -8.57 -16.50
CA LEU A 166 9.08 -8.33 -17.68
C LEU A 166 8.91 -9.63 -18.47
N ASN A 167 7.68 -9.92 -18.90
CA ASN A 167 7.39 -11.04 -19.78
C ASN A 167 7.37 -10.53 -21.22
N SER A 168 8.22 -11.11 -22.07
CA SER A 168 8.20 -10.82 -23.50
C SER A 168 7.24 -11.78 -24.21
N ILE A 169 6.34 -11.24 -25.04
CA ILE A 169 5.37 -12.02 -25.82
C ILE A 169 5.92 -12.19 -27.23
N ASP A 170 6.24 -13.42 -27.61
CA ASP A 170 6.94 -13.74 -28.86
C ASP A 170 6.05 -13.63 -30.11
N ILE A 171 5.73 -12.40 -30.48
CA ILE A 171 4.96 -12.10 -31.70
C ILE A 171 5.77 -12.38 -32.97
N LEU A 172 7.08 -12.11 -32.97
CA LEU A 172 7.91 -12.29 -34.13
C LEU A 172 8.08 -13.77 -34.53
N GLY A 173 8.10 -14.67 -33.54
CA GLY A 173 8.25 -16.11 -33.77
C GLY A 173 6.91 -16.85 -33.95
N GLN A 174 5.92 -16.50 -33.14
CA GLN A 174 4.63 -17.22 -33.08
C GLN A 174 3.43 -16.43 -33.64
N GLY A 175 3.67 -15.19 -34.06
CA GLY A 175 2.62 -14.38 -34.71
C GLY A 175 1.47 -13.99 -33.79
N LYS A 176 0.28 -13.91 -34.38
CA LYS A 176 -0.98 -13.54 -33.71
C LYS A 176 -1.35 -14.46 -32.54
N GLU A 177 -1.03 -15.74 -32.64
CA GLU A 177 -1.40 -16.75 -31.63
C GLU A 177 -0.75 -16.44 -30.26
N ALA A 178 0.49 -15.98 -30.25
CA ALA A 178 1.17 -15.56 -29.02
C ALA A 178 0.41 -14.44 -28.31
N LEU A 179 -0.09 -13.47 -29.08
CA LEU A 179 -0.81 -12.32 -28.51
C LEU A 179 -2.21 -12.71 -28.05
N VAL A 180 -2.93 -13.59 -28.78
CA VAL A 180 -4.23 -14.14 -28.35
C VAL A 180 -4.08 -14.89 -27.03
N LYS A 181 -3.03 -15.73 -26.92
CA LYS A 181 -2.75 -16.44 -25.67
C LYS A 181 -2.48 -15.47 -24.51
N ALA A 182 -1.62 -14.48 -24.71
CA ALA A 182 -1.32 -13.47 -23.72
C ALA A 182 -2.56 -12.64 -23.33
N ASN A 183 -3.42 -12.28 -24.30
CA ASN A 183 -4.68 -11.58 -24.06
C ASN A 183 -5.59 -12.35 -23.08
N ASN A 184 -5.68 -13.66 -23.25
CA ASN A 184 -6.50 -14.51 -22.35
C ASN A 184 -5.82 -14.72 -20.98
N GLU A 185 -4.51 -14.95 -20.97
CA GLU A 185 -3.75 -15.24 -19.75
C GLU A 185 -3.66 -14.02 -18.81
N PHE A 186 -3.40 -12.84 -19.37
CA PHE A 186 -3.27 -11.60 -18.61
C PHE A 186 -4.57 -10.79 -18.51
N GLY A 187 -5.61 -11.17 -19.24
CA GLY A 187 -6.91 -10.50 -19.19
C GLY A 187 -6.90 -9.08 -19.76
N PHE A 188 -6.19 -8.84 -20.85
CA PHE A 188 -6.10 -7.50 -21.47
C PHE A 188 -7.41 -7.04 -22.10
N ALA A 189 -8.30 -7.94 -22.46
CA ALA A 189 -9.57 -7.67 -23.15
C ALA A 189 -9.40 -6.91 -24.49
N LEU A 190 -8.36 -7.28 -25.25
CA LEU A 190 -8.13 -6.75 -26.59
C LEU A 190 -9.12 -7.37 -27.58
N SER A 191 -9.63 -6.55 -28.51
CA SER A 191 -10.41 -7.02 -29.65
C SER A 191 -9.50 -7.64 -30.72
N ASP A 192 -10.10 -8.41 -31.64
CA ASP A 192 -9.36 -9.03 -32.76
C ASP A 192 -8.64 -7.98 -33.63
N GLU A 193 -9.27 -6.83 -33.86
CA GLU A 193 -8.70 -5.70 -34.60
C GLU A 193 -7.51 -5.07 -33.88
N GLU A 194 -7.60 -4.93 -32.55
CA GLU A 194 -6.50 -4.42 -31.72
C GLU A 194 -5.32 -5.39 -31.69
N ILE A 195 -5.61 -6.69 -31.67
CA ILE A 195 -4.59 -7.75 -31.78
C ILE A 195 -3.89 -7.66 -33.13
N ASP A 196 -4.62 -7.54 -34.24
CA ASP A 196 -4.06 -7.42 -35.57
C ASP A 196 -3.20 -6.16 -35.74
N TYR A 197 -3.70 -5.04 -35.19
CA TYR A 197 -2.93 -3.80 -35.15
C TYR A 197 -1.60 -3.94 -34.39
N LEU A 198 -1.63 -4.54 -33.20
CA LEU A 198 -0.44 -4.73 -32.38
C LEU A 198 0.57 -5.67 -33.05
N VAL A 199 0.11 -6.75 -33.65
CA VAL A 199 0.98 -7.67 -34.43
C VAL A 199 1.67 -6.93 -35.55
N ALA A 200 0.94 -6.16 -36.34
CA ALA A 200 1.51 -5.37 -37.43
C ALA A 200 2.50 -4.30 -36.94
N ALA A 201 2.15 -3.60 -35.86
CA ALA A 201 2.97 -2.56 -35.27
C ALA A 201 4.31 -3.10 -34.73
N PHE A 202 4.29 -4.17 -33.94
CA PHE A 202 5.50 -4.77 -33.38
C PHE A 202 6.34 -5.52 -34.42
N THR A 203 5.72 -6.09 -35.45
CA THR A 203 6.44 -6.64 -36.61
C THR A 203 7.19 -5.54 -37.34
N LYS A 204 6.57 -4.37 -37.53
CA LYS A 204 7.24 -3.20 -38.17
C LYS A 204 8.39 -2.67 -37.31
N LEU A 205 8.25 -2.72 -35.97
CA LEU A 205 9.29 -2.36 -35.01
C LEU A 205 10.41 -3.40 -34.90
N ALA A 206 10.26 -4.57 -35.53
CA ALA A 206 11.20 -5.69 -35.48
C ALA A 206 11.59 -6.11 -34.04
N ARG A 207 10.67 -6.04 -33.11
CA ARG A 207 10.84 -6.49 -31.72
C ARG A 207 9.56 -7.06 -31.14
N ASN A 208 9.70 -7.88 -30.12
CA ASN A 208 8.59 -8.37 -29.34
C ASN A 208 8.10 -7.32 -28.31
N PRO A 209 6.79 -7.23 -28.03
CA PRO A 209 6.27 -6.44 -26.92
C PRO A 209 6.53 -7.14 -25.59
N ASN A 210 6.51 -6.36 -24.50
CA ASN A 210 6.41 -6.89 -23.16
C ASN A 210 4.97 -6.75 -22.62
N ASP A 211 4.70 -7.47 -21.53
CA ASP A 211 3.40 -7.48 -20.87
C ASP A 211 2.94 -6.08 -20.40
N ILE A 212 3.87 -5.23 -19.97
CA ILE A 212 3.57 -3.85 -19.53
C ILE A 212 3.12 -3.00 -20.72
N GLU A 213 3.79 -3.09 -21.89
CA GLU A 213 3.40 -2.36 -23.10
C GLU A 213 1.98 -2.75 -23.55
N LEU A 214 1.69 -4.05 -23.52
CA LEU A 214 0.36 -4.55 -23.88
C LEU A 214 -0.70 -4.10 -22.87
N MET A 215 -0.40 -4.12 -21.57
CA MET A 215 -1.31 -3.63 -20.53
C MET A 215 -1.56 -2.12 -20.67
N MET A 216 -0.53 -1.33 -20.94
CA MET A 216 -0.69 0.12 -21.18
C MET A 216 -1.57 0.40 -22.40
N PHE A 217 -1.37 -0.35 -23.49
CA PHE A 217 -2.21 -0.23 -24.69
C PHE A 217 -3.66 -0.61 -24.37
N ALA A 218 -3.89 -1.75 -23.70
CA ALA A 218 -5.20 -2.21 -23.30
C ALA A 218 -5.93 -1.19 -22.41
N GLN A 219 -5.24 -0.59 -21.46
CA GLN A 219 -5.81 0.44 -20.58
C GLN A 219 -6.16 1.71 -21.36
N ALA A 220 -5.26 2.19 -22.23
CA ALA A 220 -5.51 3.38 -23.04
C ALA A 220 -6.69 3.21 -24.01
N ASN A 221 -6.90 1.99 -24.52
CA ASN A 221 -8.01 1.63 -25.41
C ASN A 221 -9.21 1.01 -24.69
N SER A 222 -9.23 0.98 -23.36
CA SER A 222 -10.34 0.42 -22.60
C SER A 222 -11.62 1.23 -22.83
N GLU A 223 -12.78 0.60 -22.61
CA GLU A 223 -14.08 1.26 -22.69
C GLU A 223 -14.14 2.50 -21.79
N HIS A 224 -13.49 2.42 -20.64
CA HIS A 224 -13.38 3.52 -19.68
C HIS A 224 -12.65 4.77 -20.25
N CYS A 225 -11.57 4.59 -21.03
CA CYS A 225 -10.79 5.70 -21.57
C CYS A 225 -11.28 6.15 -22.95
N ARG A 226 -11.69 5.22 -23.81
CA ARG A 226 -12.01 5.49 -25.22
C ARG A 226 -13.50 5.48 -25.56
N HIS A 227 -14.35 4.94 -24.68
CA HIS A 227 -15.80 4.83 -24.93
C HIS A 227 -16.14 4.12 -26.24
N LYS A 228 -15.52 2.99 -26.52
CA LYS A 228 -15.63 2.24 -27.80
C LYS A 228 -17.07 1.94 -28.22
N MET A 229 -17.94 1.60 -27.24
CA MET A 229 -19.35 1.31 -27.51
C MET A 229 -20.14 2.53 -27.96
N PHE A 230 -19.76 3.74 -27.54
CA PHE A 230 -20.41 4.98 -27.93
C PHE A 230 -19.85 5.54 -29.24
N ASP A 231 -18.67 5.11 -29.67
CA ASP A 231 -17.97 5.51 -30.89
C ASP A 231 -18.06 4.42 -31.99
N ALA A 232 -18.91 3.43 -31.80
CA ALA A 232 -19.09 2.33 -32.73
C ALA A 232 -20.22 2.65 -33.74
N ASP A 233 -20.02 2.24 -34.99
CA ASP A 233 -21.07 2.22 -36.00
C ASP A 233 -22.06 1.08 -35.68
N CYS A 234 -23.32 1.41 -35.57
CA CYS A 234 -24.38 0.44 -35.29
C CYS A 234 -25.23 0.18 -36.54
N THR A 235 -25.34 -1.09 -36.93
CA THR A 235 -26.28 -1.53 -37.96
C THR A 235 -27.51 -2.10 -37.28
N ILE A 236 -28.70 -1.52 -37.55
CA ILE A 236 -29.99 -1.95 -37.03
C ILE A 236 -30.80 -2.54 -38.18
N ASP A 237 -31.26 -3.79 -38.03
CA ASP A 237 -32.10 -4.53 -38.99
C ASP A 237 -31.47 -4.75 -40.39
N GLY A 238 -30.15 -4.92 -40.47
CA GLY A 238 -29.41 -5.38 -41.63
C GLY A 238 -28.94 -4.28 -42.56
#